data_f29094560d4f5cc6ea08c9dff0367cb6
#
_entry.id   f29094560d4f5cc6ea08c9dff0367cb6
#
_cell.length_a   1.000
_cell.length_b   1.000
_cell.length_c   1.000
_cell.angle_alpha   90.00
_cell.angle_beta   90.00
_cell.angle_gamma   90.00
#
_symmetry.space_group_name_H-M   'P 1'
#
loop_
_entity.id
_entity.type
_entity.pdbx_description
1 polymer ?
#
loop_
_entity_poly.entity_id
_entity_poly.type
_entity_poly.pdbx_seq_one_letter_code
_entity_poly.pdbx_strand_id
1 'polypeptide(L)'
;MFVNKTRIKEIARHLEAGKICYIHRKKGIIKAIDDIADVATATEEWKKEFQILEKDTKHYMKIPRMSALDEINSMKDFMEEEDISKAVKKELATALKRKQPMRNFLQVVNSGGNLQQYWFNYKVKWNQTWVENYFIDAYNY
;
A
#
# COMPACT_ATOMS: atom_id res chain seq x y z
N MET A 1 14.55 -16.45 0.62
CA MET A 1 13.30 -16.15 1.34
C MET A 1 12.14 -16.77 0.61
N PHE A 2 11.22 -17.33 1.34
CA PHE A 2 10.04 -17.94 0.76
C PHE A 2 8.87 -16.95 0.75
N VAL A 3 8.43 -16.55 -0.43
CA VAL A 3 7.30 -15.64 -0.62
C VAL A 3 6.30 -16.31 -1.57
N ASN A 4 5.05 -16.40 -1.15
CA ASN A 4 3.97 -16.98 -1.94
C ASN A 4 2.80 -15.99 -2.06
N LYS A 5 1.79 -16.35 -2.86
CA LYS A 5 0.62 -15.49 -3.08
C LYS A 5 -0.13 -15.16 -1.79
N THR A 6 -0.23 -16.10 -0.87
CA THR A 6 -0.92 -15.88 0.41
C THR A 6 -0.22 -14.81 1.23
N ARG A 7 1.11 -14.86 1.31
CA ARG A 7 1.91 -13.86 2.04
C ARG A 7 1.86 -12.49 1.36
N ILE A 8 1.91 -12.46 0.03
CA ILE A 8 1.78 -11.21 -0.74
C ILE A 8 0.44 -10.54 -0.45
N LYS A 9 -0.65 -11.28 -0.45
CA LYS A 9 -1.98 -10.77 -0.11
C LYS A 9 -2.06 -10.24 1.32
N GLU A 10 -1.48 -10.96 2.26
CA GLU A 10 -1.45 -10.55 3.67
C GLU A 10 -0.67 -9.25 3.85
N ILE A 11 0.51 -9.16 3.25
CA ILE A 11 1.34 -7.95 3.31
C ILE A 11 0.58 -6.78 2.69
N ALA A 12 -0.01 -6.96 1.52
CA ALA A 12 -0.76 -5.90 0.84
C ALA A 12 -1.91 -5.38 1.70
N ARG A 13 -2.62 -6.26 2.42
CA ARG A 13 -3.69 -5.84 3.35
C ARG A 13 -3.14 -5.03 4.51
N HIS A 14 -2.02 -5.43 5.08
CA HIS A 14 -1.40 -4.69 6.18
C HIS A 14 -0.95 -3.30 5.74
N LEU A 15 -0.33 -3.20 4.57
CA LEU A 15 0.11 -1.90 4.04
C LEU A 15 -1.07 -0.97 3.78
N GLU A 16 -2.18 -1.51 3.24
CA GLU A 16 -3.40 -0.73 3.02
C GLU A 16 -4.01 -0.26 4.35
N ALA A 17 -3.87 -1.05 5.41
CA ALA A 17 -4.33 -0.70 6.75
C ALA A 17 -3.41 0.31 7.47
N GLY A 18 -2.36 0.79 6.81
CA GLY A 18 -1.45 1.77 7.39
C GLY A 18 -0.35 1.17 8.25
N LYS A 19 0.01 -0.07 8.00
CA LYS A 19 1.04 -0.76 8.78
C LYS A 19 2.34 -0.90 8.02
N ILE A 20 3.44 -0.99 8.76
CA ILE A 20 4.75 -1.39 8.24
C ILE A 20 4.86 -2.90 8.46
N CYS A 21 5.35 -3.61 7.46
CA CYS A 21 5.54 -5.06 7.53
C CYS A 21 7.02 -5.41 7.67
N TYR A 22 7.28 -6.44 8.47
CA TYR A 22 8.59 -7.08 8.59
C TYR A 22 8.39 -8.56 8.32
N ILE A 23 9.12 -9.10 7.37
CA ILE A 23 9.01 -10.52 7.04
C ILE A 23 10.30 -11.24 7.43
N HIS A 24 10.16 -12.36 8.16
CA HIS A 24 11.30 -13.18 8.55
C HIS A 24 11.91 -13.82 7.29
N ARG A 25 13.21 -13.58 7.08
CA ARG A 25 13.90 -13.97 5.84
C ARG A 25 13.89 -15.47 5.57
N LYS A 26 13.92 -16.29 6.62
CA LYS A 26 13.91 -17.74 6.49
C LYS A 26 12.53 -18.36 6.68
N LYS A 27 11.82 -17.93 7.72
CA LYS A 27 10.54 -18.54 8.11
C LYS A 27 9.34 -17.95 7.39
N GLY A 28 9.48 -16.75 6.81
CA GLY A 28 8.38 -16.06 6.15
C GLY A 28 7.30 -15.54 7.09
N ILE A 29 7.54 -15.54 8.39
CA ILE A 29 6.62 -14.98 9.38
C ILE A 29 6.52 -13.47 9.18
N ILE A 30 5.29 -12.94 9.16
CA ILE A 30 5.02 -11.54 8.95
C ILE A 30 4.69 -10.89 10.30
N LYS A 31 5.42 -9.81 10.61
CA LYS A 31 5.12 -8.92 11.74
C LYS A 31 4.66 -7.60 11.17
N ALA A 32 3.50 -7.12 11.59
CA ALA A 32 2.94 -5.86 11.13
C ALA A 32 2.71 -4.94 12.32
N ILE A 33 3.22 -3.72 12.24
CA ILE A 33 3.03 -2.70 13.27
C ILE A 33 2.51 -1.42 12.63
N ASP A 34 1.79 -0.62 13.38
CA ASP A 34 1.26 0.64 12.88
C ASP A 34 2.39 1.59 12.47
N ASP A 35 2.21 2.29 11.35
CA ASP A 35 3.12 3.33 10.91
C ASP A 35 2.74 4.63 11.63
N ILE A 36 3.39 4.88 12.76
CA ILE A 36 3.10 6.04 13.61
C ILE A 36 4.02 7.19 13.23
N ALA A 37 3.42 8.31 12.79
CA ALA A 37 4.16 9.49 12.38
C ALA A 37 4.88 10.18 13.54
N ASP A 38 4.23 10.22 14.73
CA ASP A 38 4.82 10.82 15.92
C ASP A 38 5.15 9.72 16.95
N VAL A 39 6.40 9.30 16.94
CA VAL A 39 6.89 8.25 17.84
C VAL A 39 6.75 8.63 19.32
N ALA A 40 6.76 9.94 19.64
CA ALA A 40 6.63 10.39 21.02
C ALA A 40 5.27 10.06 21.63
N THR A 41 4.22 9.93 20.80
CA THR A 41 2.86 9.58 21.23
C THR A 41 2.59 8.09 21.25
N ALA A 42 3.52 7.27 20.77
CA ALA A 42 3.36 5.83 20.69
C ALA A 42 3.41 5.17 22.08
N THR A 43 2.78 4.00 22.20
CA THR A 43 2.86 3.21 23.44
C THR A 43 4.26 2.65 23.62
N GLU A 44 4.60 2.30 24.86
CA GLU A 44 5.89 1.67 25.16
C GLU A 44 6.02 0.30 24.49
N GLU A 45 4.93 -0.45 24.37
CA GLU A 45 4.91 -1.73 23.66
C GLU A 45 5.27 -1.55 22.19
N TRP A 46 4.69 -0.55 21.54
CA TRP A 46 4.96 -0.25 20.13
C TRP A 46 6.44 0.13 19.93
N LYS A 47 6.95 1.02 20.79
CA LYS A 47 8.35 1.47 20.72
C LYS A 47 9.32 0.30 20.86
N LYS A 48 9.03 -0.59 21.78
CA LYS A 48 9.86 -1.77 22.05
C LYS A 48 9.90 -2.70 20.85
N GLU A 49 8.74 -3.03 20.29
CA GLU A 49 8.63 -3.89 19.12
C GLU A 49 9.28 -3.27 17.89
N PHE A 50 9.03 -1.98 17.68
CA PHE A 50 9.65 -1.23 16.58
C PHE A 50 11.18 -1.27 16.66
N GLN A 51 11.75 -1.03 17.83
CA GLN A 51 13.21 -1.06 18.01
C GLN A 51 13.79 -2.44 17.74
N ILE A 52 13.13 -3.48 18.21
CA ILE A 52 13.59 -4.87 17.99
C ILE A 52 13.61 -5.17 16.48
N LEU A 53 12.52 -4.87 15.78
CA LEU A 53 12.38 -5.16 14.35
C LEU A 53 13.33 -4.33 13.49
N GLU A 54 13.50 -3.04 13.81
CA GLU A 54 14.39 -2.15 13.06
C GLU A 54 15.87 -2.54 13.21
N LYS A 55 16.27 -3.08 14.34
CA LYS A 55 17.65 -3.50 14.57
C LYS A 55 17.97 -4.87 13.99
N ASP A 56 16.96 -5.72 13.84
CA ASP A 56 17.16 -7.11 13.43
C ASP A 56 17.07 -7.27 11.91
N THR A 57 17.86 -6.51 11.18
CA THR A 57 17.90 -6.55 9.73
C THR A 57 18.44 -7.88 9.19
N LYS A 58 19.12 -8.65 10.01
CA LYS A 58 19.63 -9.97 9.64
C LYS A 58 18.51 -10.97 9.47
N HIS A 59 17.50 -10.94 10.34
CA HIS A 59 16.40 -11.90 10.34
C HIS A 59 15.15 -11.38 9.66
N TYR A 60 14.93 -10.06 9.65
CA TYR A 60 13.72 -9.45 9.10
C TYR A 60 14.03 -8.49 7.97
N MET A 61 13.26 -8.60 6.91
CA MET A 61 13.24 -7.64 5.82
C MET A 61 12.06 -6.71 6.02
N LYS A 62 12.31 -5.41 6.01
CA LYS A 62 11.28 -4.38 6.16
C LYS A 62 10.60 -4.12 4.81
N ILE A 63 9.28 -4.03 4.84
CA ILE A 63 8.48 -3.59 3.70
C ILE A 63 7.76 -2.32 4.15
N PRO A 64 8.21 -1.14 3.69
CA PRO A 64 7.60 0.11 4.10
C PRO A 64 6.24 0.31 3.43
N ARG A 65 5.47 1.26 3.95
CA ARG A 65 4.23 1.68 3.30
C ARG A 65 4.55 2.28 1.93
N MET A 66 3.56 2.20 1.05
CA MET A 66 3.63 2.88 -0.23
C MET A 66 3.73 4.40 -0.02
N SER A 67 4.55 5.05 -0.83
CA SER A 67 4.69 6.49 -0.81
C SER A 67 3.44 7.18 -1.38
N ALA A 68 3.32 8.49 -1.16
CA ALA A 68 2.27 9.29 -1.79
C ALA A 68 2.35 9.18 -3.32
N LEU A 69 3.56 9.13 -3.88
CA LEU A 69 3.75 8.95 -5.32
C LEU A 69 3.21 7.60 -5.79
N ASP A 70 3.48 6.52 -5.05
CA ASP A 70 2.93 5.19 -5.37
C ASP A 70 1.42 5.21 -5.38
N GLU A 71 0.80 5.84 -4.37
CA GLU A 71 -0.66 5.96 -4.29
C GLU A 71 -1.23 6.73 -5.48
N ILE A 72 -0.61 7.84 -5.86
CA ILE A 72 -1.02 8.63 -7.02
C ILE A 72 -0.85 7.82 -8.31
N ASN A 73 0.21 7.05 -8.43
CA ASN A 73 0.42 6.19 -9.60
C ASN A 73 -0.68 5.13 -9.72
N SER A 74 -1.15 4.57 -8.60
CA SER A 74 -2.28 3.64 -8.64
C SER A 74 -3.55 4.31 -9.18
N MET A 75 -3.78 5.56 -8.83
CA MET A 75 -4.92 6.34 -9.29
C MET A 75 -4.82 6.66 -10.78
N LYS A 76 -3.63 7.04 -11.24
CA LYS A 76 -3.38 7.30 -12.66
C LYS A 76 -3.56 6.04 -13.50
N ASP A 77 -3.07 4.90 -13.02
CA ASP A 77 -3.22 3.62 -13.71
C ASP A 77 -4.69 3.23 -13.80
N PHE A 78 -5.45 3.47 -12.73
CA PHE A 78 -6.90 3.21 -12.72
C PHE A 78 -7.63 4.00 -13.82
N MET A 79 -7.23 5.25 -14.04
CA MET A 79 -7.85 6.10 -15.07
C MET A 79 -7.62 5.58 -16.49
N GLU A 80 -6.66 4.72 -16.70
CA GLU A 80 -6.40 4.11 -18.02
C GLU A 80 -7.32 2.93 -18.30
N GLU A 81 -8.13 2.49 -17.34
CA GLU A 81 -9.02 1.34 -17.52
C GLU A 81 -10.13 1.65 -18.52
N GLU A 82 -10.38 0.70 -19.44
CA GLU A 82 -11.32 0.87 -20.53
C GLU A 82 -12.78 1.01 -20.08
N ASP A 83 -13.12 0.37 -18.96
CA ASP A 83 -14.48 0.35 -18.43
C ASP A 83 -14.92 1.66 -17.77
N ILE A 84 -14.00 2.63 -17.67
CA ILE A 84 -14.31 3.94 -17.09
C ILE A 84 -14.67 4.91 -18.21
N SER A 85 -15.84 5.57 -18.08
CA SER A 85 -16.30 6.53 -19.06
C SER A 85 -15.36 7.73 -19.19
N LYS A 86 -15.39 8.37 -20.35
CA LYS A 86 -14.57 9.57 -20.59
C LYS A 86 -14.93 10.71 -19.65
N ALA A 87 -16.21 10.85 -19.31
CA ALA A 87 -16.67 11.88 -18.37
C ALA A 87 -16.09 11.67 -16.98
N VAL A 88 -16.10 10.43 -16.48
CA VAL A 88 -15.52 10.08 -15.18
C VAL A 88 -14.00 10.24 -15.20
N LYS A 89 -13.34 9.81 -16.26
CA LYS A 89 -11.88 10.02 -16.40
C LYS A 89 -11.50 11.49 -16.30
N LYS A 90 -12.29 12.36 -16.90
CA LYS A 90 -12.08 13.81 -16.84
C LYS A 90 -12.23 14.35 -15.43
N GLU A 91 -13.26 13.91 -14.69
CA GLU A 91 -13.44 14.29 -13.28
C GLU A 91 -12.28 13.83 -12.41
N LEU A 92 -11.81 12.59 -12.58
CA LEU A 92 -10.69 12.04 -11.85
C LEU A 92 -9.39 12.79 -12.15
N ALA A 93 -9.15 13.09 -13.43
CA ALA A 93 -7.97 13.86 -13.84
C ALA A 93 -7.99 15.26 -13.23
N THR A 94 -9.14 15.92 -13.21
CA THR A 94 -9.29 17.24 -12.58
C THR A 94 -9.00 17.16 -11.08
N ALA A 95 -9.53 16.12 -10.41
CA ALA A 95 -9.31 15.93 -8.99
C ALA A 95 -7.82 15.80 -8.65
N LEU A 96 -7.05 15.07 -9.46
CA LEU A 96 -5.62 14.87 -9.23
C LEU A 96 -4.76 16.11 -9.46
N LYS A 97 -5.29 17.12 -10.16
CA LYS A 97 -4.58 18.38 -10.42
C LYS A 97 -4.76 19.41 -9.33
N ARG A 98 -5.70 19.20 -8.41
CA ARG A 98 -6.00 20.13 -7.31
C ARG A 98 -5.16 19.83 -6.08
N LYS A 99 -5.20 20.74 -5.10
CA LYS A 99 -4.63 20.48 -3.77
C LYS A 99 -5.32 19.27 -3.15
N GLN A 100 -4.57 18.46 -2.40
CA GLN A 100 -5.05 17.21 -1.81
C GLN A 100 -5.57 16.23 -2.87
N PRO A 101 -4.73 15.87 -3.84
CA PRO A 101 -5.18 15.09 -5.00
C PRO A 101 -5.78 13.73 -4.63
N MET A 102 -5.18 13.02 -3.68
CA MET A 102 -5.69 11.70 -3.28
C MET A 102 -7.08 11.80 -2.66
N ARG A 103 -7.29 12.79 -1.80
CA ARG A 103 -8.59 13.02 -1.17
C ARG A 103 -9.65 13.35 -2.22
N ASN A 104 -9.33 14.23 -3.15
CA ASN A 104 -10.25 14.65 -4.20
C ASN A 104 -10.61 13.47 -5.12
N PHE A 105 -9.63 12.66 -5.48
CA PHE A 105 -9.84 11.45 -6.28
C PHE A 105 -10.81 10.51 -5.58
N LEU A 106 -10.59 10.23 -4.29
CA LEU A 106 -11.45 9.34 -3.53
C LEU A 106 -12.86 9.90 -3.35
N GLN A 107 -13.03 11.22 -3.28
CA GLN A 107 -14.35 11.83 -3.24
C GLN A 107 -15.14 11.55 -4.52
N VAL A 108 -14.49 11.61 -5.69
CA VAL A 108 -15.13 11.28 -6.96
C VAL A 108 -15.49 9.80 -7.00
N VAL A 109 -14.57 8.95 -6.64
CA VAL A 109 -14.78 7.49 -6.62
C VAL A 109 -15.92 7.10 -5.69
N ASN A 110 -16.00 7.74 -4.52
CA ASN A 110 -16.98 7.41 -3.48
C ASN A 110 -18.33 8.12 -3.67
N SER A 111 -18.49 8.89 -4.74
CA SER A 111 -19.72 9.64 -4.99
C SER A 111 -20.91 8.76 -5.40
N GLY A 112 -20.70 7.46 -5.57
CA GLY A 112 -21.79 6.52 -5.76
C GLY A 112 -21.55 5.52 -6.89
N GLY A 113 -22.45 4.56 -7.01
CA GLY A 113 -22.50 3.59 -8.07
C GLY A 113 -21.40 2.53 -8.03
N ASN A 114 -21.17 1.92 -9.17
CA ASN A 114 -20.23 0.80 -9.32
C ASN A 114 -18.78 1.24 -9.30
N LEU A 115 -18.51 2.54 -9.42
CA LEU A 115 -17.15 3.06 -9.50
C LEU A 115 -16.37 2.79 -8.21
N GLN A 116 -17.01 2.93 -7.06
CA GLN A 116 -16.40 2.66 -5.76
C GLN A 116 -15.93 1.21 -5.65
N GLN A 117 -16.80 0.26 -6.02
CA GLN A 117 -16.44 -1.16 -5.97
C GLN A 117 -15.37 -1.50 -7.02
N TYR A 118 -15.44 -0.90 -8.19
CA TYR A 118 -14.43 -1.07 -9.23
C TYR A 118 -13.06 -0.61 -8.74
N TRP A 119 -12.99 0.59 -8.16
CA TRP A 119 -11.75 1.12 -7.58
C TRP A 119 -11.20 0.22 -6.48
N PHE A 120 -12.07 -0.22 -5.57
CA PHE A 120 -11.66 -1.10 -4.48
C PHE A 120 -11.01 -2.38 -5.01
N ASN A 121 -11.67 -3.05 -5.95
CA ASN A 121 -11.15 -4.29 -6.53
C ASN A 121 -9.84 -4.06 -7.29
N TYR A 122 -9.75 -2.97 -8.02
CA TYR A 122 -8.56 -2.59 -8.74
C TYR A 122 -7.39 -2.33 -7.80
N LYS A 123 -7.63 -1.56 -6.74
CA LYS A 123 -6.60 -1.19 -5.77
C LYS A 123 -6.05 -2.40 -5.02
N VAL A 124 -6.89 -3.36 -4.68
CA VAL A 124 -6.44 -4.60 -4.04
C VAL A 124 -5.43 -5.33 -4.92
N LYS A 125 -5.72 -5.48 -6.20
CA LYS A 125 -4.82 -6.14 -7.15
C LYS A 125 -3.55 -5.32 -7.40
N TRP A 126 -3.70 -4.03 -7.52
CA TRP A 126 -2.57 -3.12 -7.72
C TRP A 126 -1.57 -3.20 -6.55
N ASN A 127 -2.10 -3.21 -5.33
CA ASN A 127 -1.28 -3.34 -4.12
C ASN A 127 -0.52 -4.67 -4.10
N GLN A 128 -1.18 -5.76 -4.47
CA GLN A 128 -0.54 -7.09 -4.53
C GLN A 128 0.60 -7.11 -5.55
N THR A 129 0.39 -6.51 -6.71
CA THR A 129 1.43 -6.39 -7.74
C THR A 129 2.60 -5.54 -7.23
N TRP A 130 2.31 -4.45 -6.54
CA TRP A 130 3.34 -3.59 -5.95
C TRP A 130 4.21 -4.37 -4.96
N VAL A 131 3.58 -5.15 -4.08
CA VAL A 131 4.31 -5.98 -3.10
C VAL A 131 5.15 -7.03 -3.82
N GLU A 132 4.59 -7.70 -4.81
CA GLU A 132 5.31 -8.70 -5.61
C GLU A 132 6.54 -8.09 -6.27
N ASN A 133 6.40 -6.94 -6.90
CA ASN A 133 7.50 -6.22 -7.53
C ASN A 133 8.55 -5.78 -6.51
N TYR A 134 8.12 -5.40 -5.32
CA TYR A 134 9.05 -5.03 -4.25
C TYR A 134 9.99 -6.20 -3.92
N PHE A 135 9.47 -7.42 -3.82
CA PHE A 135 10.30 -8.61 -3.57
C PHE A 135 11.19 -8.94 -4.76
N ILE A 136 10.69 -8.83 -5.98
CA ILE A 136 11.49 -9.08 -7.19
C ILE A 136 12.68 -8.13 -7.21
N ASP A 137 12.45 -6.84 -7.02
CA ASP A 137 13.50 -5.82 -7.03
C ASP A 137 14.52 -6.05 -5.91
N ALA A 138 14.06 -6.48 -4.74
CA ALA A 138 14.94 -6.74 -3.60
C ALA A 138 15.87 -7.95 -3.81
N TYR A 139 15.48 -8.92 -4.63
CA TYR A 139 16.24 -10.17 -4.83
C TYR A 139 16.94 -10.28 -6.18
N ASN A 140 16.71 -9.39 -7.12
CA ASN A 140 17.30 -9.44 -8.46
C ASN A 140 18.55 -8.56 -8.61
N TYR A 141 19.16 -8.20 -7.51
CA TYR A 141 20.43 -7.47 -7.50
C TYR A 141 21.61 -8.41 -7.45
#